data_f4fc9af34d7a1f8b2781db2f813704c5
#
_entry.id   f4fc9af34d7a1f8b2781db2f813704c5
#
_cell.length_a   1.000
_cell.length_b   1.000
_cell.length_c   1.000
_cell.angle_alpha   90.00
_cell.angle_beta   90.00
_cell.angle_gamma   90.00
#
_symmetry.space_group_name_H-M   'P 1'
#
loop_
_entity.id
_entity.type
_entity.pdbx_description
1 polymer ?
#
loop_
_entity_poly.entity_id
_entity_poly.type
_entity_poly.pdbx_seq_one_letter_code
_entity_poly.pdbx_strand_id
1 'polypeptide(L)'
;MIIGLKTLLVLTVVTCQEHDHHVPNLELTYEIAQDLASLPLECYNKMYPFKFNNVWNEASEVAEHQNYVPIFSGCFDWHSSVHGHWLLASLLNRYPDSQLAERIVEVFDHQFQVCC
;
A
#
# COMPACT_ATOMS: atom_id res chain seq x y z
N MET A 1 35.50 32.79 -57.94
CA MET A 1 34.53 31.70 -58.10
C MET A 1 34.45 30.99 -56.74
N ILE A 2 33.49 31.32 -55.91
CA ILE A 2 33.37 30.83 -54.53
C ILE A 2 32.26 29.80 -54.54
N ILE A 3 32.61 28.55 -54.30
CA ILE A 3 31.67 27.45 -54.27
C ILE A 3 31.18 27.36 -52.79
N GLY A 4 29.94 27.78 -52.57
CA GLY A 4 29.29 27.69 -51.23
C GLY A 4 28.87 26.25 -50.90
N LEU A 5 29.47 25.71 -49.86
CA LEU A 5 29.11 24.39 -49.31
C LEU A 5 27.90 24.59 -48.43
N LYS A 6 26.71 24.19 -48.90
CA LYS A 6 25.46 24.13 -48.08
C LYS A 6 25.52 22.87 -47.24
N THR A 7 25.78 23.05 -45.93
CA THR A 7 25.66 21.96 -44.95
C THR A 7 24.19 21.72 -44.68
N LEU A 8 23.68 20.58 -45.11
CA LEU A 8 22.32 20.12 -44.88
C LEU A 8 22.25 19.52 -43.45
N LEU A 9 21.67 20.26 -42.52
CA LEU A 9 21.43 19.78 -41.16
C LEU A 9 20.22 18.84 -41.19
N VAL A 10 20.45 17.53 -41.10
CA VAL A 10 19.37 16.53 -40.97
C VAL A 10 19.00 16.46 -39.50
N LEU A 11 17.88 17.07 -39.14
CA LEU A 11 17.23 16.89 -37.84
C LEU A 11 16.54 15.52 -37.82
N THR A 12 17.13 14.54 -37.18
CA THR A 12 16.48 13.28 -36.83
C THR A 12 15.54 13.54 -35.68
N VAL A 13 14.26 13.64 -35.95
CA VAL A 13 13.20 13.65 -34.92
C VAL A 13 13.08 12.22 -34.39
N VAL A 14 13.54 12.01 -33.15
CA VAL A 14 13.28 10.74 -32.43
C VAL A 14 11.82 10.79 -32.01
N THR A 15 10.96 10.13 -32.75
CA THR A 15 9.57 9.87 -32.33
C THR A 15 9.59 8.81 -31.25
N CYS A 16 9.24 9.19 -30.02
CA CYS A 16 8.93 8.24 -28.98
C CYS A 16 7.69 7.47 -29.44
N GLN A 17 7.85 6.19 -29.80
CA GLN A 17 6.71 5.31 -30.01
C GLN A 17 6.09 5.04 -28.63
N GLU A 18 4.90 5.57 -28.41
CA GLU A 18 4.05 5.12 -27.31
C GLU A 18 3.76 3.63 -27.56
N HIS A 19 4.44 2.78 -26.78
CA HIS A 19 4.01 1.39 -26.67
C HIS A 19 2.67 1.40 -25.92
N ASP A 20 1.61 1.15 -26.68
CA ASP A 20 0.28 0.90 -26.14
C ASP A 20 0.36 -0.40 -25.29
N HIS A 21 0.70 -0.22 -24.00
CA HIS A 21 0.62 -1.28 -23.02
C HIS A 21 -0.86 -1.55 -22.81
N HIS A 22 -1.42 -2.47 -23.59
CA HIS A 22 -2.73 -3.01 -23.31
C HIS A 22 -2.70 -3.67 -21.92
N VAL A 23 -2.98 -2.87 -20.89
CA VAL A 23 -3.21 -3.39 -19.54
C VAL A 23 -4.55 -4.12 -19.61
N PRO A 24 -4.58 -5.46 -19.42
CA PRO A 24 -5.84 -6.17 -19.37
C PRO A 24 -6.73 -5.51 -18.33
N ASN A 25 -7.99 -5.27 -18.69
CA ASN A 25 -8.98 -4.71 -17.76
C ASN A 25 -9.25 -5.74 -16.66
N LEU A 26 -8.42 -5.70 -15.61
CA LEU A 26 -8.56 -6.54 -14.43
C LEU A 26 -9.73 -5.99 -13.60
N GLU A 27 -10.88 -6.60 -13.76
CA GLU A 27 -12.04 -6.29 -12.92
C GLU A 27 -11.81 -6.88 -11.51
N LEU A 28 -11.90 -6.02 -10.48
CA LEU A 28 -11.87 -6.46 -9.09
C LEU A 28 -13.20 -7.13 -8.76
N THR A 29 -13.23 -8.47 -8.81
CA THR A 29 -14.38 -9.25 -8.36
C THR A 29 -14.41 -9.34 -6.83
N TYR A 30 -15.59 -9.69 -6.27
CA TYR A 30 -15.73 -9.89 -4.82
C TYR A 30 -14.82 -11.03 -4.30
N GLU A 31 -14.62 -12.07 -5.07
CA GLU A 31 -13.74 -13.19 -4.74
C GLU A 31 -12.28 -12.75 -4.63
N ILE A 32 -11.79 -11.98 -5.61
CA ILE A 32 -10.45 -11.38 -5.56
C ILE A 32 -10.34 -10.41 -4.37
N ALA A 33 -11.38 -9.65 -4.08
CA ALA A 33 -11.41 -8.75 -2.92
C ALA A 33 -11.26 -9.51 -1.59
N GLN A 34 -11.91 -10.66 -1.42
CA GLN A 34 -11.76 -11.52 -0.26
C GLN A 34 -10.34 -12.06 -0.13
N ASP A 35 -9.76 -12.53 -1.23
CA ASP A 35 -8.37 -13.03 -1.26
C ASP A 35 -7.37 -11.93 -0.86
N LEU A 36 -7.51 -10.74 -1.42
CA LEU A 36 -6.67 -9.58 -1.09
C LEU A 36 -6.81 -9.16 0.38
N ALA A 37 -8.02 -9.22 0.93
CA ALA A 37 -8.30 -8.85 2.31
C ALA A 37 -7.75 -9.89 3.32
N SER A 38 -7.54 -11.12 2.91
CA SER A 38 -7.16 -12.21 3.81
C SER A 38 -5.87 -11.90 4.58
N LEU A 39 -4.84 -11.39 3.89
CA LEU A 39 -3.55 -11.09 4.50
C LEU A 39 -3.64 -10.02 5.60
N PRO A 40 -4.19 -8.81 5.38
CA PRO A 40 -4.33 -7.83 6.45
C PRO A 40 -5.30 -8.27 7.56
N LEU A 41 -6.38 -9.00 7.24
CA LEU A 41 -7.30 -9.54 8.23
C LEU A 41 -6.67 -10.61 9.13
N GLU A 42 -5.65 -11.32 8.66
CA GLU A 42 -4.95 -12.33 9.44
C GLU A 42 -3.80 -11.77 10.28
N CYS A 43 -3.23 -10.63 9.89
CA CYS A 43 -2.02 -10.12 10.53
C CYS A 43 -2.24 -8.92 11.47
N TYR A 44 -3.39 -8.23 11.41
CA TYR A 44 -3.61 -6.97 12.14
C TYR A 44 -3.39 -7.08 13.67
N ASN A 45 -3.61 -8.25 14.26
CA ASN A 45 -3.45 -8.51 15.68
C ASN A 45 -2.21 -9.36 16.02
N LYS A 46 -1.37 -9.68 15.03
CA LYS A 46 -0.14 -10.45 15.25
C LYS A 46 0.99 -9.54 15.68
N MET A 47 1.38 -9.63 16.94
CA MET A 47 2.50 -8.86 17.51
C MET A 47 3.84 -9.26 16.87
N TYR A 48 4.06 -10.55 16.65
CA TYR A 48 5.33 -11.09 16.18
C TYR A 48 5.18 -11.89 14.88
N PRO A 49 6.23 -11.84 14.01
CA PRO A 49 7.43 -11.03 14.09
C PRO A 49 7.14 -9.56 13.85
N PHE A 50 7.92 -8.64 14.48
CA PHE A 50 7.83 -7.22 14.16
C PHE A 50 9.21 -6.61 13.89
N LYS A 51 9.21 -5.50 13.16
CA LYS A 51 10.39 -4.71 12.86
C LYS A 51 10.18 -3.27 13.30
N PHE A 52 11.09 -2.76 14.12
CA PHE A 52 11.22 -1.35 14.41
C PHE A 52 12.17 -0.65 13.43
N ASN A 53 11.80 0.57 13.04
CA ASN A 53 12.68 1.48 12.31
C ASN A 53 13.08 2.68 13.19
N ASN A 54 12.99 2.52 14.52
CA ASN A 54 13.27 3.58 15.47
C ASN A 54 14.73 3.56 15.91
N VAL A 55 15.25 4.74 16.25
CA VAL A 55 16.52 4.91 16.93
C VAL A 55 16.19 5.25 18.37
N TRP A 56 16.70 4.45 19.31
CA TRP A 56 16.60 4.71 20.74
C TRP A 56 17.91 5.32 21.24
N ASN A 57 17.84 6.40 21.98
CA ASN A 57 19.01 7.06 22.54
C ASN A 57 19.39 6.45 23.89
N GLU A 58 18.44 5.83 24.58
CA GLU A 58 18.65 5.17 25.88
C GLU A 58 17.73 3.96 26.08
N ALA A 59 18.10 3.09 27.00
CA ALA A 59 17.39 1.83 27.24
C ALA A 59 15.95 2.02 27.73
N SER A 60 15.65 3.12 28.41
CA SER A 60 14.32 3.47 28.91
C SER A 60 13.30 3.76 27.80
N GLU A 61 13.77 4.05 26.59
CA GLU A 61 12.92 4.29 25.41
C GLU A 61 12.46 2.99 24.74
N VAL A 62 13.06 1.84 25.13
CA VAL A 62 12.70 0.56 24.52
C VAL A 62 11.35 0.09 25.05
N ALA A 63 10.36 -0.04 24.16
CA ALA A 63 9.04 -0.53 24.50
C ALA A 63 8.52 -1.49 23.41
N GLU A 64 7.40 -2.15 23.68
CA GLU A 64 6.76 -3.02 22.72
C GLU A 64 6.14 -2.20 21.56
N HIS A 65 6.01 -2.83 20.40
CA HIS A 65 5.52 -2.21 19.15
C HIS A 65 4.18 -1.48 19.32
N GLN A 66 3.23 -2.11 19.99
CA GLN A 66 1.89 -1.53 20.24
C GLN A 66 1.91 -0.24 21.09
N ASN A 67 2.98 -0.01 21.86
CA ASN A 67 3.11 1.22 22.65
C ASN A 67 3.59 2.41 21.81
N TYR A 68 4.25 2.14 20.68
CA TYR A 68 4.68 3.18 19.74
C TYR A 68 3.66 3.45 18.64
N VAL A 69 2.99 2.39 18.17
CA VAL A 69 2.03 2.47 17.07
C VAL A 69 0.76 1.69 17.43
N PRO A 70 -0.03 2.19 18.38
CA PRO A 70 -1.16 1.44 18.94
C PRO A 70 -2.22 1.08 17.88
N ILE A 71 -2.50 1.96 16.92
CA ILE A 71 -3.47 1.71 15.85
C ILE A 71 -2.90 0.80 14.78
N PHE A 72 -1.64 1.03 14.38
CA PHE A 72 -1.00 0.32 13.28
C PHE A 72 0.03 -0.71 13.76
N SER A 73 -0.25 -1.33 14.90
CA SER A 73 0.49 -2.52 15.37
C SER A 73 0.06 -3.76 14.57
N GLY A 74 0.90 -4.78 14.60
CA GLY A 74 0.69 -5.99 13.80
C GLY A 74 1.27 -5.91 12.39
N CYS A 75 1.02 -6.93 11.59
CA CYS A 75 1.44 -7.02 10.18
C CYS A 75 2.93 -6.72 9.95
N PHE A 76 3.81 -7.16 10.85
CA PHE A 76 5.26 -7.02 10.80
C PHE A 76 5.80 -5.63 11.16
N ASP A 77 5.29 -4.55 10.58
CA ASP A 77 5.66 -3.17 10.90
C ASP A 77 4.49 -2.19 10.66
N TRP A 78 4.65 -0.96 11.15
CA TRP A 78 3.63 0.07 10.97
C TRP A 78 3.32 0.37 9.50
N HIS A 79 4.30 0.29 8.62
CA HIS A 79 4.15 0.58 7.19
C HIS A 79 3.26 -0.47 6.52
N SER A 80 3.55 -1.76 6.74
CA SER A 80 2.73 -2.87 6.23
C SER A 80 1.32 -2.82 6.81
N SER A 81 1.18 -2.46 8.10
CA SER A 81 -0.11 -2.30 8.76
C SER A 81 -0.93 -1.18 8.12
N VAL A 82 -0.34 0.01 7.87
CA VAL A 82 -1.02 1.13 7.19
C VAL A 82 -1.50 0.74 5.80
N HIS A 83 -0.66 0.05 5.01
CA HIS A 83 -1.07 -0.45 3.69
C HIS A 83 -2.22 -1.45 3.77
N GLY A 84 -2.18 -2.35 4.76
CA GLY A 84 -3.29 -3.27 5.02
C GLY A 84 -4.59 -2.54 5.36
N HIS A 85 -4.55 -1.55 6.24
CA HIS A 85 -5.71 -0.73 6.59
C HIS A 85 -6.26 0.05 5.40
N TRP A 86 -5.38 0.63 4.58
CA TRP A 86 -5.79 1.33 3.36
C TRP A 86 -6.51 0.39 2.38
N LEU A 87 -5.97 -0.82 2.18
CA LEU A 87 -6.61 -1.84 1.36
C LEU A 87 -7.99 -2.20 1.91
N LEU A 88 -8.09 -2.51 3.21
CA LEU A 88 -9.37 -2.85 3.85
C LEU A 88 -10.39 -1.71 3.73
N ALA A 89 -9.99 -0.46 3.95
CA ALA A 89 -10.87 0.70 3.78
C ALA A 89 -11.36 0.84 2.33
N SER A 90 -10.49 0.59 1.35
CA SER A 90 -10.86 0.62 -0.06
C SER A 90 -11.87 -0.47 -0.42
N LEU A 91 -11.70 -1.68 0.13
CA LEU A 91 -12.62 -2.80 -0.07
C LEU A 91 -13.95 -2.58 0.65
N LEU A 92 -13.94 -2.01 1.86
CA LEU A 92 -15.15 -1.61 2.59
C LEU A 92 -15.99 -0.62 1.78
N ASN A 93 -15.35 0.38 1.19
CA ASN A 93 -16.03 1.35 0.34
C ASN A 93 -16.58 0.72 -0.96
N ARG A 94 -15.93 -0.30 -1.48
CA ARG A 94 -16.35 -0.98 -2.72
C ARG A 94 -17.48 -1.98 -2.52
N TYR A 95 -17.50 -2.64 -1.36
CA TYR A 95 -18.46 -3.72 -1.02
C TYR A 95 -19.10 -3.50 0.37
N PRO A 96 -19.81 -2.37 0.58
CA PRO A 96 -20.26 -1.96 1.94
C PRO A 96 -21.26 -2.91 2.59
N ASP A 97 -22.07 -3.60 1.80
CA ASP A 97 -23.15 -4.47 2.28
C ASP A 97 -22.77 -5.96 2.25
N SER A 98 -21.48 -6.25 2.41
CA SER A 98 -20.95 -7.62 2.31
C SER A 98 -20.48 -8.17 3.66
N GLN A 99 -20.38 -9.50 3.78
CA GLN A 99 -19.75 -10.14 4.93
C GLN A 99 -18.28 -9.72 5.12
N LEU A 100 -17.60 -9.37 4.04
CA LEU A 100 -16.25 -8.81 4.12
C LEU A 100 -16.26 -7.46 4.82
N ALA A 101 -17.26 -6.60 4.53
CA ALA A 101 -17.41 -5.30 5.18
C ALA A 101 -17.60 -5.44 6.69
N GLU A 102 -18.42 -6.38 7.14
CA GLU A 102 -18.63 -6.65 8.57
C GLU A 102 -17.32 -6.99 9.28
N ARG A 103 -16.51 -7.89 8.68
CA ARG A 103 -15.22 -8.27 9.22
C ARG A 103 -14.21 -7.11 9.24
N ILE A 104 -14.22 -6.25 8.23
CA ILE A 104 -13.35 -5.07 8.16
C ILE A 104 -13.73 -4.07 9.25
N VAL A 105 -15.01 -3.80 9.44
CA VAL A 105 -15.50 -2.91 10.51
C VAL A 105 -15.08 -3.43 11.87
N GLU A 106 -15.19 -4.73 12.14
CA GLU A 106 -14.73 -5.33 13.39
C GLU A 106 -13.25 -5.08 13.66
N VAL A 107 -12.40 -5.20 12.63
CA VAL A 107 -10.97 -4.89 12.74
C VAL A 107 -10.74 -3.41 13.06
N PHE A 108 -11.43 -2.51 12.38
CA PHE A 108 -11.27 -1.07 12.60
C PHE A 108 -11.78 -0.67 13.98
N ASP A 109 -12.90 -1.17 14.41
CA ASP A 109 -13.43 -0.92 15.75
C ASP A 109 -12.44 -1.39 16.83
N HIS A 110 -11.86 -2.57 16.68
CA HIS A 110 -10.86 -3.07 17.60
C HIS A 110 -9.60 -2.19 17.64
N GLN A 111 -9.07 -1.82 16.48
CA GLN A 111 -7.82 -1.07 16.39
C GLN A 111 -7.98 0.40 16.81
N PHE A 112 -9.08 1.04 16.48
CA PHE A 112 -9.29 2.46 16.79
C PHE A 112 -9.77 2.72 18.20
N GLN A 113 -10.34 1.74 18.91
CA GLN A 113 -10.70 1.84 20.33
C GLN A 113 -9.48 1.93 21.27
N VAL A 114 -8.31 1.48 20.83
CA VAL A 114 -7.07 1.53 21.64
C VAL A 114 -6.59 2.96 21.91
N CYS A 115 -7.16 3.97 21.23
CA CYS A 115 -6.79 5.38 21.35
C CYS A 115 -7.69 6.21 22.29
N CYS A 116 -8.70 5.61 22.89
CA CYS A 116 -9.56 6.24 23.89
C CYS A 116 -9.22 5.76 25.28
#